data_3c3ece8c9c94e6215193a37b73a468c7
#
_entry.id   3c3ece8c9c94e6215193a37b73a468c7
#
_cell.length_a   1.000
_cell.length_b   1.000
_cell.length_c   1.000
_cell.angle_alpha   90.00
_cell.angle_beta   90.00
_cell.angle_gamma   90.00
#
_symmetry.space_group_name_H-M   'P 1'
#
loop_
_entity.id
_entity.type
_entity.pdbx_description
1 polymer ?
#
loop_
_entity_poly.entity_id
_entity_poly.type
_entity_poly.pdbx_seq_one_letter_code
_entity_poly.pdbx_strand_id
1 'polypeptide(L)'
;MAIKKNEAMFEIIFPAVTAVICAGLYNTFGNVSQALAALADLLPTAISILIGFTVMLITLLLTSSGENIDRIKKFTTEKKIHGKKITLYQGLHIQFSHSLFSEIFLLLIVFFYLFLNGLGWIGKMSTIFLGIEVYLTLNILLSILRGIANLYFSFYRSNEQ
;
A
#
# COMPACT_ATOMS: atom_id res chain seq x y z
N MET A 1 2.64 -8.59 -22.72
CA MET A 1 2.38 -9.46 -21.53
C MET A 1 3.53 -9.46 -20.52
N ALA A 2 4.79 -9.28 -20.91
CA ALA A 2 5.97 -9.26 -20.03
C ALA A 2 6.00 -8.07 -19.02
N ILE A 3 5.56 -6.88 -19.43
CA ILE A 3 5.61 -5.67 -18.59
C ILE A 3 4.70 -5.79 -17.34
N LYS A 4 3.52 -6.45 -17.45
CA LYS A 4 2.59 -6.62 -16.32
C LYS A 4 3.10 -7.58 -15.24
N LYS A 5 3.90 -8.57 -15.62
CA LYS A 5 4.48 -9.54 -14.66
C LYS A 5 5.61 -8.90 -13.86
N ASN A 6 6.41 -8.04 -14.50
CA ASN A 6 7.50 -7.33 -13.86
C ASN A 6 7.01 -6.26 -12.86
N GLU A 7 5.88 -5.57 -13.14
CA GLU A 7 5.32 -4.58 -12.24
C GLU A 7 4.79 -5.22 -10.94
N ALA A 8 4.02 -6.30 -11.06
CA ALA A 8 3.52 -7.04 -9.89
C ALA A 8 4.66 -7.69 -9.10
N MET A 9 5.69 -8.20 -9.79
CA MET A 9 6.91 -8.71 -9.14
C MET A 9 7.61 -7.62 -8.33
N PHE A 10 7.75 -6.41 -8.90
CA PHE A 10 8.40 -5.31 -8.19
C PHE A 10 7.63 -4.91 -6.92
N GLU A 11 6.31 -4.84 -6.97
CA GLU A 11 5.47 -4.47 -5.83
C GLU A 11 5.48 -5.49 -4.68
N ILE A 12 5.75 -6.76 -4.97
CA ILE A 12 5.78 -7.83 -3.97
C ILE A 12 7.22 -8.14 -3.56
N ILE A 13 8.12 -8.31 -4.53
CA ILE A 13 9.48 -8.79 -4.27
C ILE A 13 10.33 -7.70 -3.63
N PHE A 14 10.25 -6.47 -4.10
CA PHE A 14 11.06 -5.38 -3.54
C PHE A 14 10.75 -5.12 -2.05
N PRO A 15 9.49 -4.95 -1.61
CA PRO A 15 9.18 -4.84 -0.18
C PRO A 15 9.59 -6.07 0.62
N ALA A 16 9.41 -7.29 0.07
CA ALA A 16 9.76 -8.52 0.75
C ALA A 16 11.27 -8.64 0.97
N VAL A 17 12.08 -8.39 -0.05
CA VAL A 17 13.54 -8.41 0.05
C VAL A 17 14.02 -7.34 1.04
N THR A 18 13.49 -6.12 0.96
CA THR A 18 13.84 -5.03 1.88
C THR A 18 13.49 -5.38 3.32
N ALA A 19 12.30 -5.95 3.56
CA ALA A 19 11.87 -6.36 4.88
C ALA A 19 12.80 -7.44 5.48
N VAL A 20 13.19 -8.45 4.68
CA VAL A 20 14.12 -9.50 5.11
C VAL A 20 15.50 -8.93 5.42
N ILE A 21 16.00 -8.03 4.59
CA ILE A 21 17.30 -7.37 4.84
C ILE A 21 17.23 -6.53 6.12
N CYS A 22 16.20 -5.69 6.28
CA CYS A 22 16.05 -4.86 7.48
C CYS A 22 15.93 -5.71 8.75
N ALA A 23 15.07 -6.73 8.74
CA ALA A 23 14.90 -7.62 9.88
C ALA A 23 16.20 -8.38 10.21
N GLY A 24 16.94 -8.84 9.20
CA GLY A 24 18.24 -9.50 9.36
C GLY A 24 19.31 -8.58 9.92
N LEU A 25 19.43 -7.34 9.42
CA LEU A 25 20.39 -6.36 9.90
C LEU A 25 20.11 -5.96 11.36
N TYR A 26 18.86 -5.71 11.71
CA TYR A 26 18.52 -5.39 13.09
C TYR A 26 18.71 -6.59 14.05
N ASN A 27 18.50 -7.82 13.57
CA ASN A 27 18.73 -9.01 14.38
C ASN A 27 20.22 -9.27 14.65
N THR A 28 21.12 -8.88 13.72
CA THR A 28 22.56 -9.13 13.83
C THR A 28 23.34 -7.97 14.43
N PHE A 29 22.99 -6.74 14.08
CA PHE A 29 23.79 -5.55 14.42
C PHE A 29 23.02 -4.51 15.25
N GLY A 30 21.72 -4.64 15.40
CA GLY A 30 20.87 -3.66 16.03
C GLY A 30 20.09 -4.19 17.23
N ASN A 31 19.16 -3.36 17.69
CA ASN A 31 18.20 -3.73 18.72
C ASN A 31 16.79 -3.73 18.11
N VAL A 32 16.29 -4.92 17.81
CA VAL A 32 14.96 -5.12 17.20
C VAL A 32 13.85 -4.49 18.04
N SER A 33 13.92 -4.64 19.36
CA SER A 33 12.91 -4.08 20.28
C SER A 33 12.87 -2.55 20.22
N GLN A 34 14.03 -1.91 20.10
CA GLN A 34 14.10 -0.45 19.97
C GLN A 34 13.56 0.02 18.62
N ALA A 35 13.86 -0.69 17.54
CA ALA A 35 13.33 -0.37 16.21
C ALA A 35 11.79 -0.49 16.18
N LEU A 36 11.26 -1.57 16.75
CA LEU A 36 9.80 -1.78 16.85
C LEU A 36 9.13 -0.72 17.73
N ALA A 37 9.74 -0.35 18.86
CA ALA A 37 9.20 0.71 19.69
C ALA A 37 9.12 2.05 18.93
N ALA A 38 10.17 2.41 18.19
CA ALA A 38 10.18 3.62 17.37
C ALA A 38 9.12 3.57 16.25
N LEU A 39 8.93 2.41 15.60
CA LEU A 39 7.88 2.22 14.60
C LEU A 39 6.49 2.29 15.22
N ALA A 40 6.29 1.67 16.38
CA ALA A 40 5.00 1.69 17.08
C ALA A 40 4.57 3.09 17.53
N ASP A 41 5.51 3.99 17.78
CA ASP A 41 5.23 5.40 18.09
C ASP A 41 4.86 6.20 16.83
N LEU A 42 5.49 5.93 15.69
CA LEU A 42 5.33 6.70 14.47
C LEU A 42 4.21 6.17 13.56
N LEU A 43 4.11 4.85 13.40
CA LEU A 43 3.21 4.22 12.41
C LEU A 43 1.74 4.55 12.63
N PRO A 44 1.17 4.54 13.86
CA PRO A 44 -0.26 4.85 14.03
C PRO A 44 -0.62 6.23 13.50
N THR A 45 0.21 7.23 13.75
CA THR A 45 -0.01 8.60 13.25
C THR A 45 0.14 8.65 11.73
N ALA A 46 1.21 8.09 11.19
CA ALA A 46 1.47 8.10 9.75
C ALA A 46 0.38 7.35 8.98
N ILE A 47 -0.03 6.16 9.46
CA ILE A 47 -1.08 5.36 8.83
C ILE A 47 -2.43 6.07 8.90
N SER A 48 -2.76 6.72 10.02
CA SER A 48 -4.02 7.47 10.15
C SER A 48 -4.11 8.61 9.12
N ILE A 49 -3.00 9.30 8.87
CA ILE A 49 -2.91 10.32 7.81
C ILE A 49 -3.10 9.70 6.42
N LEU A 50 -2.45 8.55 6.16
CA LEU A 50 -2.58 7.82 4.89
C LEU A 50 -4.02 7.34 4.67
N ILE A 51 -4.67 6.78 5.68
CA ILE A 51 -6.09 6.38 5.63
C ILE A 51 -6.96 7.58 5.22
N GLY A 52 -6.79 8.73 5.87
CA GLY A 52 -7.52 9.94 5.53
C GLY A 52 -7.30 10.37 4.08
N PHE A 53 -6.05 10.32 3.61
CA PHE A 53 -5.69 10.63 2.22
C PHE A 53 -6.30 9.63 1.23
N THR A 54 -6.22 8.33 1.52
CA THR A 54 -6.78 7.28 0.65
C THR A 54 -8.30 7.36 0.57
N VAL A 55 -8.98 7.62 1.69
CA VAL A 55 -10.44 7.87 1.71
C VAL A 55 -10.79 9.11 0.88
N MET A 56 -10.01 10.20 1.00
CA MET A 56 -10.19 11.40 0.17
C MET A 56 -10.05 11.08 -1.32
N LEU A 57 -9.06 10.29 -1.73
CA LEU A 57 -8.89 9.87 -3.13
C LEU A 57 -10.07 9.04 -3.64
N ILE A 58 -10.56 8.08 -2.84
CA ILE A 58 -11.74 7.28 -3.18
C ILE A 58 -12.96 8.19 -3.32
N THR A 59 -13.19 9.09 -2.38
CA THR A 59 -14.31 10.03 -2.40
C THR A 59 -14.24 10.93 -3.63
N LEU A 60 -13.06 11.45 -3.95
CA LEU A 60 -12.83 12.27 -5.14
C LEU A 60 -13.17 11.49 -6.41
N LEU A 61 -12.76 10.23 -6.53
CA LEU A 61 -13.13 9.39 -7.67
C LEU A 61 -14.65 9.20 -7.78
N LEU A 62 -15.36 9.01 -6.66
CA LEU A 62 -16.79 8.75 -6.63
C LEU A 62 -17.62 10.00 -6.92
N THR A 63 -17.21 11.16 -6.39
CA THR A 63 -17.99 12.41 -6.45
C THR A 63 -17.62 13.29 -7.63
N SER A 64 -16.43 13.11 -8.22
CA SER A 64 -16.02 13.93 -9.36
C SER A 64 -16.86 13.65 -10.59
N SER A 65 -17.26 14.72 -11.27
CA SER A 65 -17.96 14.73 -12.55
C SER A 65 -17.20 15.61 -13.53
N GLY A 66 -17.36 15.35 -14.82
CA GLY A 66 -16.72 16.12 -15.88
C GLY A 66 -16.12 15.24 -16.95
N GLU A 67 -15.75 15.86 -18.08
CA GLU A 67 -15.32 15.16 -19.30
C GLU A 67 -14.15 14.18 -19.05
N ASN A 68 -13.18 14.58 -18.22
CA ASN A 68 -12.02 13.75 -17.89
C ASN A 68 -12.42 12.48 -17.12
N ILE A 69 -13.35 12.59 -16.17
CA ILE A 69 -13.84 11.43 -15.41
C ILE A 69 -14.67 10.51 -16.31
N ASP A 70 -15.48 11.06 -17.18
CA ASP A 70 -16.27 10.27 -18.13
C ASP A 70 -15.36 9.53 -19.12
N ARG A 71 -14.25 10.12 -19.54
CA ARG A 71 -13.22 9.44 -20.33
C ARG A 71 -12.59 8.28 -19.57
N ILE A 72 -12.20 8.47 -18.30
CA ILE A 72 -11.62 7.42 -17.44
C ILE A 72 -12.63 6.28 -17.23
N LYS A 73 -13.92 6.59 -17.09
CA LYS A 73 -15.00 5.59 -16.98
C LYS A 73 -15.19 4.78 -18.26
N LYS A 74 -14.96 5.38 -19.43
CA LYS A 74 -15.10 4.72 -20.73
C LYS A 74 -13.81 4.00 -21.16
N PHE A 75 -12.64 4.43 -20.69
CA PHE A 75 -11.37 3.84 -21.08
C PHE A 75 -11.20 2.45 -20.48
N THR A 76 -11.22 1.42 -21.34
CA THR A 76 -11.02 0.02 -20.93
C THR A 76 -9.54 -0.32 -20.87
N THR A 77 -9.12 -0.93 -19.76
CA THR A 77 -7.76 -1.45 -19.57
C THR A 77 -7.66 -2.86 -20.18
N GLU A 78 -6.42 -3.33 -20.37
CA GLU A 78 -6.23 -4.74 -20.74
C GLU A 78 -6.41 -5.72 -19.55
N LYS A 79 -6.56 -5.19 -18.32
CA LYS A 79 -6.81 -6.03 -17.15
C LYS A 79 -8.22 -6.62 -17.23
N LYS A 80 -8.33 -7.92 -16.89
CA LYS A 80 -9.60 -8.64 -16.87
C LYS A 80 -9.91 -9.13 -15.46
N ILE A 81 -11.16 -8.96 -15.02
CA ILE A 81 -11.71 -9.58 -13.82
C ILE A 81 -12.88 -10.44 -14.27
N HIS A 82 -12.87 -11.72 -13.90
CA HIS A 82 -13.87 -12.71 -14.34
C HIS A 82 -14.09 -12.72 -15.87
N GLY A 83 -12.98 -12.59 -16.64
CA GLY A 83 -13.04 -12.60 -18.10
C GLY A 83 -13.46 -11.28 -18.77
N LYS A 84 -13.98 -10.31 -18.03
CA LYS A 84 -14.38 -8.98 -18.54
C LYS A 84 -13.27 -7.96 -18.37
N LYS A 85 -13.03 -7.13 -19.39
CA LYS A 85 -12.09 -6.00 -19.28
C LYS A 85 -12.66 -4.99 -18.31
N ILE A 86 -11.82 -4.49 -17.39
CA ILE A 86 -12.19 -3.43 -16.46
C ILE A 86 -11.84 -2.05 -17.02
N THR A 87 -12.62 -1.04 -16.64
CA THR A 87 -12.30 0.33 -16.96
C THR A 87 -11.16 0.84 -16.08
N LEU A 88 -10.49 1.90 -16.52
CA LEU A 88 -9.43 2.54 -15.72
C LEU A 88 -9.98 3.05 -14.38
N TYR A 89 -11.19 3.61 -14.38
CA TYR A 89 -11.92 4.01 -13.18
C TYR A 89 -12.09 2.85 -12.18
N GLN A 90 -12.57 1.70 -12.65
CA GLN A 90 -12.69 0.50 -11.81
C GLN A 90 -11.34 0.02 -11.28
N GLY A 91 -10.30 0.07 -12.12
CA GLY A 91 -8.94 -0.29 -11.73
C GLY A 91 -8.38 0.59 -10.60
N LEU A 92 -8.58 1.91 -10.69
CA LEU A 92 -8.16 2.88 -9.67
C LEU A 92 -8.95 2.68 -8.36
N HIS A 93 -10.26 2.49 -8.47
CA HIS A 93 -11.11 2.25 -7.30
C HIS A 93 -10.68 0.98 -6.55
N ILE A 94 -10.43 -0.13 -7.27
CA ILE A 94 -9.93 -1.38 -6.66
C ILE A 94 -8.57 -1.16 -6.01
N GLN A 95 -7.66 -0.43 -6.65
CA GLN A 95 -6.33 -0.17 -6.15
C GLN A 95 -6.35 0.64 -4.84
N PHE A 96 -7.09 1.75 -4.79
CA PHE A 96 -7.20 2.55 -3.58
C PHE A 96 -7.96 1.83 -2.46
N SER A 97 -9.00 1.05 -2.79
CA SER A 97 -9.67 0.21 -1.79
C SER A 97 -8.73 -0.84 -1.21
N HIS A 98 -7.88 -1.47 -2.04
CA HIS A 98 -6.86 -2.41 -1.56
C HIS A 98 -5.84 -1.71 -0.65
N SER A 99 -5.37 -0.50 -1.00
CA SER A 99 -4.48 0.29 -0.14
C SER A 99 -5.13 0.58 1.21
N LEU A 100 -6.38 1.03 1.23
CA LEU A 100 -7.13 1.30 2.44
C LEU A 100 -7.23 0.07 3.35
N PHE A 101 -7.55 -1.10 2.79
CA PHE A 101 -7.55 -2.35 3.56
C PHE A 101 -6.19 -2.69 4.14
N SER A 102 -5.12 -2.51 3.36
CA SER A 102 -3.75 -2.77 3.82
C SER A 102 -3.32 -1.80 4.93
N GLU A 103 -3.71 -0.53 4.86
CA GLU A 103 -3.47 0.49 5.88
C GLU A 103 -4.16 0.12 7.20
N ILE A 104 -5.44 -0.24 7.15
CA ILE A 104 -6.20 -0.67 8.32
C ILE A 104 -5.58 -1.94 8.92
N PHE A 105 -5.19 -2.90 8.07
CA PHE A 105 -4.56 -4.14 8.51
C PHE A 105 -3.21 -3.90 9.18
N LEU A 106 -2.37 -3.00 8.63
CA LEU A 106 -1.11 -2.62 9.26
C LEU A 106 -1.34 -1.95 10.61
N LEU A 107 -2.33 -1.06 10.73
CA LEU A 107 -2.70 -0.43 11.99
C LEU A 107 -3.09 -1.47 13.05
N LEU A 108 -3.88 -2.48 12.67
CA LEU A 108 -4.25 -3.58 13.56
C LEU A 108 -3.03 -4.40 14.01
N ILE A 109 -2.06 -4.64 13.13
CA ILE A 109 -0.80 -5.33 13.48
C ILE A 109 -0.01 -4.53 14.49
N VAL A 110 0.12 -3.22 14.31
CA VAL A 110 0.84 -2.35 15.27
C VAL A 110 0.15 -2.37 16.62
N PHE A 111 -1.18 -2.27 16.69
CA PHE A 111 -1.90 -2.38 17.97
C PHE A 111 -1.75 -3.76 18.60
N PHE A 112 -1.76 -4.82 17.81
CA PHE A 112 -1.55 -6.17 18.31
C PHE A 112 -0.13 -6.36 18.86
N TYR A 113 0.87 -5.79 18.16
CA TYR A 113 2.24 -5.75 18.67
C TYR A 113 2.31 -5.02 20.02
N LEU A 114 1.73 -3.81 20.14
CA LEU A 114 1.73 -3.04 21.40
C LEU A 114 1.06 -3.81 22.54
N PHE A 115 -0.04 -4.48 22.26
CA PHE A 115 -0.74 -5.31 23.25
C PHE A 115 0.13 -6.47 23.72
N LEU A 116 0.73 -7.24 22.82
CA LEU A 116 1.62 -8.36 23.18
C LEU A 116 2.89 -7.88 23.90
N ASN A 117 3.43 -6.72 23.51
CA ASN A 117 4.58 -6.13 24.17
C ASN A 117 4.26 -5.75 25.61
N GLY A 118 3.08 -5.18 25.86
CA GLY A 118 2.60 -4.89 27.21
C GLY A 118 2.46 -6.13 28.11
N LEU A 119 2.18 -7.30 27.51
CA LEU A 119 2.15 -8.59 28.21
C LEU A 119 3.53 -9.25 28.38
N GLY A 120 4.58 -8.69 27.79
CA GLY A 120 5.92 -9.28 27.82
C GLY A 120 6.09 -10.53 26.93
N TRP A 121 5.17 -10.80 26.01
CA TRP A 121 5.13 -12.04 25.20
C TRP A 121 5.91 -11.96 23.89
N ILE A 122 6.40 -10.80 23.49
CA ILE A 122 6.97 -10.59 22.16
C ILE A 122 8.31 -11.30 21.95
N GLY A 123 9.21 -11.29 22.91
CA GLY A 123 10.49 -12.01 22.91
C GLY A 123 11.05 -12.32 21.51
N LYS A 124 11.07 -13.59 21.17
CA LYS A 124 11.62 -14.11 19.90
C LYS A 124 10.80 -13.72 18.64
N MET A 125 9.57 -13.23 18.78
CA MET A 125 8.72 -12.85 17.65
C MET A 125 9.00 -11.43 17.16
N SER A 126 9.79 -10.62 17.88
CA SER A 126 10.08 -9.22 17.52
C SER A 126 10.60 -9.07 16.10
N THR A 127 11.51 -9.93 15.65
CA THR A 127 12.09 -9.89 14.31
C THR A 127 11.03 -10.12 13.23
N ILE A 128 10.06 -10.99 13.48
CA ILE A 128 8.96 -11.29 12.57
C ILE A 128 8.03 -10.07 12.46
N PHE A 129 7.66 -9.46 13.60
CA PHE A 129 6.85 -8.24 13.61
C PHE A 129 7.53 -7.10 12.83
N LEU A 130 8.83 -6.88 13.06
CA LEU A 130 9.60 -5.87 12.33
C LEU A 130 9.56 -6.11 10.81
N GLY A 131 9.77 -7.36 10.38
CA GLY A 131 9.70 -7.73 8.97
C GLY A 131 8.32 -7.46 8.37
N ILE A 132 7.24 -7.83 9.07
CA ILE A 132 5.86 -7.63 8.60
C ILE A 132 5.54 -6.14 8.50
N GLU A 133 5.89 -5.33 9.51
CA GLU A 133 5.62 -3.88 9.52
C GLU A 133 6.37 -3.16 8.38
N VAL A 134 7.64 -3.48 8.17
CA VAL A 134 8.44 -2.92 7.07
C VAL A 134 7.87 -3.33 5.71
N TYR A 135 7.52 -4.62 5.55
CA TYR A 135 6.93 -5.12 4.31
C TYR A 135 5.63 -4.40 3.96
N LEU A 136 4.68 -4.35 4.90
CA LEU A 136 3.38 -3.74 4.67
C LEU A 136 3.50 -2.24 4.43
N THR A 137 4.33 -1.53 5.19
CA THR A 137 4.56 -0.10 5.01
C THR A 137 5.06 0.21 3.59
N LEU A 138 6.07 -0.51 3.11
CA LEU A 138 6.59 -0.31 1.76
C LEU A 138 5.57 -0.70 0.68
N ASN A 139 4.84 -1.79 0.87
CA ASN A 139 3.82 -2.23 -0.06
C ASN A 139 2.69 -1.18 -0.20
N ILE A 140 2.22 -0.63 0.91
CA ILE A 140 1.21 0.44 0.94
C ILE A 140 1.72 1.68 0.19
N LEU A 141 2.92 2.16 0.52
CA LEU A 141 3.50 3.33 -0.13
C LEU A 141 3.64 3.15 -1.64
N LEU A 142 4.15 2.00 -2.10
CA LEU A 142 4.26 1.71 -3.54
C LEU A 142 2.89 1.63 -4.21
N SER A 143 1.90 1.04 -3.55
CA SER A 143 0.53 0.95 -4.08
C SER A 143 -0.10 2.33 -4.25
N ILE A 144 0.02 3.21 -3.27
CA ILE A 144 -0.49 4.58 -3.33
C ILE A 144 0.23 5.38 -4.43
N LEU A 145 1.56 5.35 -4.46
CA LEU A 145 2.35 6.05 -5.47
C LEU A 145 1.97 5.62 -6.89
N ARG A 146 1.78 4.32 -7.11
CA ARG A 146 1.30 3.81 -8.38
C ARG A 146 -0.11 4.28 -8.71
N GLY A 147 -1.02 4.30 -7.73
CA GLY A 147 -2.38 4.81 -7.90
C GLY A 147 -2.38 6.27 -8.35
N ILE A 148 -1.59 7.11 -7.68
CA ILE A 148 -1.42 8.52 -8.02
C ILE A 148 -0.80 8.67 -9.42
N ALA A 149 0.24 7.91 -9.74
CA ALA A 149 0.87 7.94 -11.06
C ALA A 149 -0.12 7.56 -12.17
N ASN A 150 -0.89 6.48 -11.98
CA ASN A 150 -1.91 6.06 -12.93
C ASN A 150 -3.00 7.14 -13.14
N LEU A 151 -3.40 7.79 -12.06
CA LEU A 151 -4.36 8.89 -12.11
C LEU A 151 -3.79 10.08 -12.88
N TYR A 152 -2.56 10.50 -12.56
CA TYR A 152 -1.86 11.60 -13.24
C TYR A 152 -1.72 11.33 -14.75
N PHE A 153 -1.18 10.19 -15.14
CA PHE A 153 -1.00 9.87 -16.56
C PHE A 153 -2.32 9.73 -17.32
N SER A 154 -3.41 9.35 -16.65
CA SER A 154 -4.72 9.28 -17.28
C SER A 154 -5.25 10.66 -17.67
N PHE A 155 -4.99 11.69 -16.85
CA PHE A 155 -5.36 13.06 -17.16
C PHE A 155 -4.45 13.68 -18.24
N TYR A 156 -3.15 13.38 -18.20
CA TYR A 156 -2.19 13.96 -19.17
C TYR A 156 -2.42 13.45 -20.59
N ARG A 157 -2.66 12.15 -20.75
CA ARG A 157 -2.88 11.52 -22.06
C ARG A 157 -4.17 11.99 -22.75
N SER A 158 -5.09 12.62 -22.05
CA SER A 158 -6.33 13.15 -22.60
C SER A 158 -6.16 14.46 -23.36
N ASN A 159 -5.04 15.15 -23.21
CA ASN A 159 -4.79 16.44 -23.86
C ASN A 159 -4.09 16.32 -25.23
N GLU A 160 -3.71 15.10 -25.65
CA GLU A 160 -3.00 14.88 -26.93
C GLU A 160 -3.89 14.31 -28.05
N GLN A 161 -5.19 14.15 -27.81
CA GLN A 161 -6.18 13.71 -28.82
C GLN A 161 -7.28 14.76 -29.03
#